data_cb3fbcf45714cfd7399ca3116449c266
#
_entry.id   cb3fbcf45714cfd7399ca3116449c266
#
_cell.length_a   1.000
_cell.length_b   1.000
_cell.length_c   1.000
_cell.angle_alpha   90.00
_cell.angle_beta   90.00
_cell.angle_gamma   90.00
#
_symmetry.space_group_name_H-M   'P 1'
#
loop_
_entity.id
_entity.type
_entity.pdbx_description
1 polymer ?
#
loop_
_entity_poly.entity_id
_entity_poly.type
_entity_poly.pdbx_seq_one_letter_code
_entity_poly.pdbx_strand_id
1 'polypeptide(L)'
;LLNRPVRKLSLGQRLRCELVAALLHNPSIVFLDEPTIGLDIVVKSEIRDFLKDMNREHGTTILLTTHDLQDIEALCSRVIMLDDGRIIYDGGLEELKNRWGTGREVLFQFGMATKLDQLRSWTGSLPVVWTAENDLNAKVWIPLDIGVSEVLGQVVGKADITDIKIIETNTDEIVRSIYQAGSAEKKPDEPAESEGAVVHV
;
A
#
# COMPACT_ATOMS: atom_id res chain seq x y z
N LEU A 1 32.53 3.83 8.85
CA LEU A 1 31.73 4.78 9.67
C LEU A 1 32.30 4.97 11.06
N LEU A 2 32.91 3.93 11.70
CA LEU A 2 33.37 3.95 13.11
C LEU A 2 34.29 5.12 13.48
N ASN A 3 35.06 5.63 12.54
CA ASN A 3 36.02 6.74 12.78
C ASN A 3 35.45 8.13 12.39
N ARG A 4 34.14 8.21 12.04
CA ARG A 4 33.52 9.49 11.67
C ARG A 4 32.63 10.00 12.80
N PRO A 5 32.74 11.27 13.20
CA PRO A 5 31.78 11.87 14.13
C PRO A 5 30.37 11.79 13.60
N VAL A 6 29.39 11.45 14.43
CA VAL A 6 27.96 11.29 14.06
C VAL A 6 27.43 12.51 13.29
N ARG A 7 27.84 13.73 13.67
CA ARG A 7 27.47 14.99 13.00
C ARG A 7 27.89 15.10 11.54
N LYS A 8 28.83 14.24 11.06
CA LYS A 8 29.32 14.20 9.68
C LYS A 8 28.69 13.06 8.86
N LEU A 9 27.82 12.27 9.45
CA LEU A 9 27.07 11.22 8.76
C LEU A 9 25.92 11.82 7.96
N SER A 10 25.62 11.23 6.79
CA SER A 10 24.36 11.51 6.10
C SER A 10 23.18 11.01 6.95
N LEU A 11 21.98 11.50 6.67
CA LEU A 11 20.76 11.05 7.37
C LEU A 11 20.63 9.53 7.36
N GLY A 12 20.75 8.88 6.19
CA GLY A 12 20.68 7.43 6.08
C GLY A 12 21.81 6.69 6.79
N GLN A 13 23.05 7.24 6.80
CA GLN A 13 24.15 6.65 7.57
C GLN A 13 23.91 6.74 9.07
N ARG A 14 23.38 7.86 9.53
CA ARG A 14 23.03 8.07 10.94
C ARG A 14 21.93 7.11 11.37
N LEU A 15 20.86 7.00 10.59
CA LEU A 15 19.73 6.11 10.90
C LEU A 15 20.18 4.64 10.98
N ARG A 16 21.02 4.17 10.03
CA ARG A 16 21.60 2.81 10.12
C ARG A 16 22.39 2.59 11.41
N CYS A 17 23.16 3.58 11.86
CA CYS A 17 23.86 3.49 13.14
C CYS A 17 22.88 3.46 14.34
N GLU A 18 21.81 4.23 14.30
CA GLU A 18 20.77 4.24 15.32
C GLU A 18 20.01 2.90 15.38
N LEU A 19 19.65 2.33 14.23
CA LEU A 19 19.03 1.00 14.14
C LEU A 19 19.95 -0.10 14.70
N VAL A 20 21.23 -0.10 14.31
CA VAL A 20 22.21 -1.05 14.85
C VAL A 20 22.32 -0.89 16.38
N ALA A 21 22.39 0.33 16.88
CA ALA A 21 22.48 0.59 18.32
C ALA A 21 21.23 0.10 19.08
N ALA A 22 20.02 0.31 18.49
CA ALA A 22 18.76 -0.14 19.07
C ALA A 22 18.62 -1.68 19.12
N LEU A 23 19.25 -2.38 18.18
CA LEU A 23 19.13 -3.82 18.00
C LEU A 23 20.31 -4.62 18.57
N LEU A 24 21.43 -3.94 18.93
CA LEU A 24 22.69 -4.58 19.34
C LEU A 24 22.54 -5.54 20.54
N HIS A 25 21.60 -5.27 21.42
CA HIS A 25 21.34 -6.07 22.63
C HIS A 25 20.25 -7.13 22.44
N ASN A 26 19.84 -7.42 21.19
CA ASN A 26 18.80 -8.38 20.82
C ASN A 26 17.49 -8.18 21.60
N PRO A 27 16.84 -7.02 21.48
CA PRO A 27 15.59 -6.76 22.20
C PRO A 27 14.47 -7.65 21.64
N SER A 28 13.53 -8.05 22.50
CA SER A 28 12.32 -8.74 22.07
C SER A 28 11.32 -7.81 21.39
N ILE A 29 11.36 -6.52 21.73
CA ILE A 29 10.49 -5.48 21.14
C ILE A 29 11.33 -4.25 20.82
N VAL A 30 11.10 -3.65 19.64
CA VAL A 30 11.70 -2.39 19.24
C VAL A 30 10.63 -1.42 18.74
N PHE A 31 10.75 -0.16 19.12
CA PHE A 31 9.88 0.93 18.68
C PHE A 31 10.66 1.81 17.69
N LEU A 32 10.10 2.04 16.52
CA LEU A 32 10.69 2.86 15.48
C LEU A 32 9.72 3.96 15.07
N ASP A 33 10.16 5.19 15.19
CA ASP A 33 9.37 6.36 14.79
C ASP A 33 9.86 6.85 13.43
N GLU A 34 8.99 6.70 12.40
CA GLU A 34 9.25 7.09 11.01
C GLU A 34 10.63 6.63 10.47
N PRO A 35 10.96 5.32 10.51
CA PRO A 35 12.34 4.84 10.30
C PRO A 35 12.86 5.04 8.87
N THR A 36 12.04 5.46 7.92
CA THR A 36 12.42 5.64 6.50
C THR A 36 12.25 7.08 6.02
N ILE A 37 11.79 7.99 6.89
CA ILE A 37 11.49 9.36 6.51
C ILE A 37 12.72 10.10 5.95
N GLY A 38 12.53 10.82 4.84
CA GLY A 38 13.61 11.64 4.26
C GLY A 38 14.76 10.86 3.61
N LEU A 39 14.61 9.55 3.42
CA LEU A 39 15.59 8.70 2.76
C LEU A 39 15.25 8.51 1.28
N ASP A 40 16.28 8.25 0.47
CA ASP A 40 16.10 7.84 -0.90
C ASP A 40 15.56 6.39 -1.00
N ILE A 41 15.02 6.04 -2.16
CA ILE A 41 14.33 4.76 -2.39
C ILE A 41 15.24 3.53 -2.16
N VAL A 42 16.53 3.65 -2.45
CA VAL A 42 17.50 2.55 -2.29
C VAL A 42 17.73 2.29 -0.79
N VAL A 43 17.99 3.36 -0.03
CA VAL A 43 18.21 3.26 1.41
C VAL A 43 16.94 2.79 2.14
N LYS A 44 15.76 3.25 1.72
CA LYS A 44 14.48 2.74 2.24
C LYS A 44 14.36 1.22 2.06
N SER A 45 14.67 0.72 0.85
CA SER A 45 14.63 -0.73 0.58
C SER A 45 15.58 -1.51 1.49
N GLU A 46 16.84 -1.04 1.61
CA GLU A 46 17.82 -1.70 2.48
C GLU A 46 17.38 -1.76 3.95
N ILE A 47 16.72 -0.70 4.45
CA ILE A 47 16.19 -0.67 5.82
C ILE A 47 15.01 -1.62 5.97
N ARG A 48 14.09 -1.65 5.01
CA ARG A 48 12.97 -2.61 5.01
C ARG A 48 13.47 -4.05 5.05
N ASP A 49 14.43 -4.39 4.20
CA ASP A 49 14.99 -5.74 4.17
C ASP A 49 15.68 -6.10 5.49
N PHE A 50 16.45 -5.18 6.04
CA PHE A 50 17.08 -5.36 7.35
C PHE A 50 16.06 -5.57 8.48
N LEU A 51 14.96 -4.81 8.53
CA LEU A 51 13.91 -4.97 9.54
C LEU A 51 13.18 -6.30 9.40
N LYS A 52 12.89 -6.75 8.16
CA LYS A 52 12.33 -8.08 7.90
C LYS A 52 13.25 -9.19 8.40
N ASP A 53 14.53 -9.09 8.14
CA ASP A 53 15.51 -10.08 8.57
C ASP A 53 15.59 -10.14 10.09
N MET A 54 15.58 -8.99 10.78
CA MET A 54 15.58 -8.92 12.25
C MET A 54 14.33 -9.57 12.85
N ASN A 55 13.16 -9.32 12.28
CA ASN A 55 11.93 -9.98 12.72
C ASN A 55 11.98 -11.50 12.48
N ARG A 56 12.37 -11.92 11.26
CA ARG A 56 12.39 -13.33 10.85
C ARG A 56 13.45 -14.16 11.60
N GLU A 57 14.68 -13.62 11.73
CA GLU A 57 15.82 -14.39 12.25
C GLU A 57 15.96 -14.31 13.76
N HIS A 58 15.58 -13.19 14.37
CA HIS A 58 15.71 -12.97 15.81
C HIS A 58 14.38 -12.97 16.56
N GLY A 59 13.26 -13.03 15.86
CA GLY A 59 11.93 -12.98 16.47
C GLY A 59 11.63 -11.65 17.16
N THR A 60 12.34 -10.57 16.80
CA THR A 60 12.12 -9.25 17.36
C THR A 60 10.77 -8.71 16.90
N THR A 61 9.91 -8.36 17.83
CA THR A 61 8.67 -7.64 17.51
C THR A 61 9.00 -6.19 17.21
N ILE A 62 8.58 -5.72 16.05
CA ILE A 62 8.83 -4.33 15.62
C ILE A 62 7.51 -3.58 15.61
N LEU A 63 7.42 -2.49 16.37
CA LEU A 63 6.33 -1.55 16.31
C LEU A 63 6.86 -0.26 15.69
N LEU A 64 6.33 0.10 14.53
CA LEU A 64 6.79 1.31 13.84
C LEU A 64 5.63 2.27 13.58
N THR A 65 5.93 3.56 13.60
CA THR A 65 5.03 4.58 13.06
C THR A 65 5.48 4.90 11.63
N THR A 66 4.55 5.07 10.72
CA THR A 66 4.83 5.55 9.37
C THR A 66 3.58 6.10 8.70
N HIS A 67 3.78 7.05 7.80
CA HIS A 67 2.78 7.50 6.84
C HIS A 67 3.12 7.03 5.41
N ASP A 68 4.23 6.30 5.24
CA ASP A 68 4.65 5.73 3.96
C ASP A 68 3.97 4.35 3.77
N LEU A 69 3.01 4.31 2.88
CA LEU A 69 2.24 3.09 2.60
C LEU A 69 3.07 1.96 2.03
N GLN A 70 4.18 2.26 1.36
CA GLN A 70 5.13 1.23 0.93
C GLN A 70 5.83 0.55 2.12
N ASP A 71 6.03 1.27 3.23
CA ASP A 71 6.53 0.66 4.46
C ASP A 71 5.49 -0.26 5.08
N ILE A 72 4.23 0.19 5.11
CA ILE A 72 3.11 -0.63 5.59
C ILE A 72 3.01 -1.92 4.78
N GLU A 73 2.96 -1.82 3.45
CA GLU A 73 2.85 -2.98 2.56
C GLU A 73 4.06 -3.93 2.65
N ALA A 74 5.25 -3.36 2.82
CA ALA A 74 6.46 -4.15 2.86
C ALA A 74 6.72 -4.83 4.20
N LEU A 75 6.36 -4.18 5.33
CA LEU A 75 6.79 -4.60 6.66
C LEU A 75 5.65 -5.18 7.51
N CYS A 76 4.41 -4.76 7.29
CA CYS A 76 3.38 -4.90 8.29
C CYS A 76 2.41 -6.03 8.00
N SER A 77 2.24 -6.93 8.95
CA SER A 77 1.15 -7.92 8.94
C SER A 77 -0.11 -7.40 9.63
N ARG A 78 0.04 -6.48 10.61
CA ARG A 78 -1.05 -5.85 11.36
C ARG A 78 -0.88 -4.34 11.32
N VAL A 79 -1.99 -3.64 11.18
CA VAL A 79 -2.07 -2.18 11.08
C VAL A 79 -3.01 -1.66 12.16
N ILE A 80 -2.57 -0.63 12.89
CA ILE A 80 -3.41 0.14 13.80
C ILE A 80 -3.48 1.56 13.25
N MET A 81 -4.67 2.03 12.88
CA MET A 81 -4.87 3.39 12.40
C MET A 81 -5.46 4.26 13.50
N LEU A 82 -4.86 5.43 13.68
CA LEU A 82 -5.26 6.40 14.68
C LEU A 82 -5.79 7.67 14.01
N ASP A 83 -6.91 8.20 14.51
CA ASP A 83 -7.46 9.49 14.15
C ASP A 83 -7.97 10.18 15.42
N ASP A 84 -7.54 11.43 15.67
CA ASP A 84 -7.86 12.23 16.87
C ASP A 84 -7.71 11.42 18.19
N GLY A 85 -6.60 10.67 18.32
CA GLY A 85 -6.32 9.88 19.51
C GLY A 85 -7.22 8.66 19.70
N ARG A 86 -8.00 8.26 18.70
CA ARG A 86 -8.87 7.08 18.71
C ARG A 86 -8.40 6.06 17.70
N ILE A 87 -8.50 4.79 18.04
CA ILE A 87 -8.25 3.70 17.09
C ILE A 87 -9.48 3.61 16.17
N ILE A 88 -9.26 3.86 14.88
CA ILE A 88 -10.29 3.72 13.83
C ILE A 88 -10.18 2.38 13.10
N TYR A 89 -9.02 1.75 13.16
CA TYR A 89 -8.79 0.41 12.65
C TYR A 89 -7.72 -0.31 13.48
N ASP A 90 -7.93 -1.61 13.72
CA ASP A 90 -6.93 -2.52 14.30
C ASP A 90 -7.16 -3.91 13.70
N GLY A 91 -6.25 -4.36 12.85
CA GLY A 91 -6.40 -5.65 12.15
C GLY A 91 -5.29 -5.94 11.15
N GLY A 92 -5.44 -7.05 10.42
CA GLY A 92 -4.51 -7.46 9.37
C GLY A 92 -4.55 -6.54 8.15
N LEU A 93 -3.40 -6.35 7.51
CA LEU A 93 -3.30 -5.54 6.28
C LEU A 93 -4.17 -6.12 5.15
N GLU A 94 -4.20 -7.44 5.00
CA GLU A 94 -5.05 -8.09 3.99
C GLU A 94 -6.54 -7.93 4.29
N GLU A 95 -6.93 -7.98 5.57
CA GLU A 95 -8.31 -7.71 5.99
C GLU A 95 -8.70 -6.25 5.71
N LEU A 96 -7.78 -5.31 5.96
CA LEU A 96 -7.96 -3.90 5.61
C LEU A 96 -8.22 -3.75 4.11
N LYS A 97 -7.38 -4.36 3.26
CA LYS A 97 -7.51 -4.33 1.80
C LYS A 97 -8.84 -4.94 1.34
N ASN A 98 -9.27 -6.03 1.94
CA ASN A 98 -10.52 -6.71 1.58
C ASN A 98 -11.77 -5.94 2.04
N ARG A 99 -11.70 -5.26 3.18
CA ARG A 99 -12.87 -4.56 3.76
C ARG A 99 -13.11 -3.18 3.13
N TRP A 100 -12.04 -2.45 2.79
CA TRP A 100 -12.13 -1.09 2.25
C TRP A 100 -11.59 -0.96 0.82
N GLY A 101 -10.98 -2.01 0.28
CA GLY A 101 -10.67 -2.07 -1.14
C GLY A 101 -11.98 -2.07 -1.95
N THR A 102 -12.11 -1.14 -2.88
CA THR A 102 -13.32 -1.01 -3.69
C THR A 102 -13.34 -1.94 -4.88
N GLY A 103 -12.19 -2.46 -5.32
CA GLY A 103 -12.07 -3.30 -6.50
C GLY A 103 -10.62 -3.44 -6.98
N ARG A 104 -10.46 -3.94 -8.18
CA ARG A 104 -9.17 -4.06 -8.87
C ARG A 104 -9.27 -3.40 -10.23
N GLU A 105 -8.21 -2.73 -10.66
CA GLU A 105 -8.11 -2.23 -12.04
C GLU A 105 -7.30 -3.20 -12.89
N VAL A 106 -7.79 -3.53 -14.07
CA VAL A 106 -7.04 -4.29 -15.07
C VAL A 106 -6.87 -3.42 -16.30
N LEU A 107 -5.61 -3.13 -16.65
CA LEU A 107 -5.25 -2.45 -17.88
C LEU A 107 -5.12 -3.49 -19.00
N PHE A 108 -5.75 -3.20 -20.11
CA PHE A 108 -5.61 -3.93 -21.36
C PHE A 108 -4.90 -3.07 -22.40
N GLN A 109 -3.91 -3.65 -23.03
CA GLN A 109 -3.31 -3.09 -24.25
C GLN A 109 -3.74 -3.95 -25.43
N PHE A 110 -4.27 -3.31 -26.47
CA PHE A 110 -4.78 -3.95 -27.67
C PHE A 110 -3.85 -3.71 -28.86
N GLY A 111 -3.69 -4.71 -29.72
CA GLY A 111 -2.94 -4.60 -30.97
C GLY A 111 -3.69 -3.80 -32.03
N MET A 112 -5.01 -3.67 -31.90
CA MET A 112 -5.86 -2.87 -32.79
C MET A 112 -6.82 -2.00 -31.98
N ALA A 113 -7.22 -0.86 -32.57
CA ALA A 113 -8.16 0.06 -31.98
C ALA A 113 -9.47 -0.65 -31.57
N THR A 114 -9.79 -0.63 -30.28
CA THR A 114 -10.95 -1.30 -29.71
C THR A 114 -11.86 -0.28 -29.06
N LYS A 115 -13.13 -0.25 -29.51
CA LYS A 115 -14.10 0.73 -29.00
C LYS A 115 -14.64 0.32 -27.64
N LEU A 116 -14.83 1.29 -26.77
CA LEU A 116 -15.35 1.10 -25.41
C LEU A 116 -16.72 0.39 -25.40
N ASP A 117 -17.59 0.70 -26.35
CA ASP A 117 -18.90 0.06 -26.46
C ASP A 117 -18.81 -1.44 -26.77
N GLN A 118 -17.78 -1.86 -27.51
CA GLN A 118 -17.51 -3.28 -27.73
C GLN A 118 -17.10 -3.98 -26.44
N LEU A 119 -16.16 -3.37 -25.67
CA LEU A 119 -15.72 -3.90 -24.38
C LEU A 119 -16.90 -4.04 -23.40
N ARG A 120 -17.73 -3.01 -23.31
CA ARG A 120 -18.96 -3.04 -22.51
C ARG A 120 -19.93 -4.12 -22.96
N SER A 121 -20.10 -4.31 -24.26
CA SER A 121 -20.99 -5.33 -24.79
C SER A 121 -20.53 -6.76 -24.46
N TRP A 122 -19.19 -7.00 -24.42
CA TRP A 122 -18.64 -8.31 -24.09
C TRP A 122 -18.77 -8.68 -22.61
N THR A 123 -18.72 -7.67 -21.74
CA THR A 123 -18.82 -7.83 -20.28
C THR A 123 -20.16 -7.38 -19.70
N GLY A 124 -21.16 -7.18 -20.53
CA GLY A 124 -22.45 -6.57 -20.13
C GLY A 124 -23.26 -7.31 -19.06
N SER A 125 -22.89 -8.57 -18.74
CA SER A 125 -23.46 -9.33 -17.63
C SER A 125 -22.75 -9.08 -16.28
N LEU A 126 -21.60 -8.40 -16.28
CA LEU A 126 -20.79 -8.19 -15.10
C LEU A 126 -20.87 -6.73 -14.63
N PRO A 127 -20.91 -6.47 -13.32
CA PRO A 127 -20.95 -5.12 -12.75
C PRO A 127 -19.55 -4.44 -12.78
N VAL A 128 -18.97 -4.34 -13.96
CA VAL A 128 -17.62 -3.78 -14.17
C VAL A 128 -17.70 -2.45 -14.92
N VAL A 129 -16.72 -1.58 -14.68
CA VAL A 129 -16.70 -0.23 -15.29
C VAL A 129 -15.49 -0.09 -16.22
N TRP A 130 -15.76 0.07 -17.50
CA TRP A 130 -14.72 0.31 -18.51
C TRP A 130 -14.44 1.79 -18.70
N THR A 131 -13.15 2.14 -18.79
CA THR A 131 -12.65 3.49 -19.13
C THR A 131 -11.60 3.36 -20.22
N ALA A 132 -11.74 4.09 -21.31
CA ALA A 132 -10.73 4.17 -22.35
C ALA A 132 -9.67 5.20 -21.94
N GLU A 133 -8.38 4.83 -22.07
CA GLU A 133 -7.28 5.78 -21.95
C GLU A 133 -6.89 6.36 -23.33
N ASN A 134 -6.95 5.53 -24.35
CA ASN A 134 -6.79 5.86 -25.76
C ASN A 134 -7.37 4.74 -26.62
N ASP A 135 -7.15 4.80 -27.95
CA ASP A 135 -7.70 3.81 -28.89
C ASP A 135 -7.13 2.39 -28.72
N LEU A 136 -5.95 2.24 -28.12
CA LEU A 136 -5.26 0.98 -27.93
C LEU A 136 -5.22 0.52 -26.44
N ASN A 137 -5.57 1.40 -25.52
CA ASN A 137 -5.51 1.08 -24.08
C ASN A 137 -6.83 1.40 -23.42
N ALA A 138 -7.34 0.42 -22.70
CA ALA A 138 -8.50 0.59 -21.83
C ALA A 138 -8.25 -0.09 -20.47
N LYS A 139 -8.89 0.46 -19.47
CA LYS A 139 -8.90 -0.14 -18.12
C LYS A 139 -10.31 -0.52 -17.73
N VAL A 140 -10.40 -1.60 -16.97
CA VAL A 140 -11.64 -2.04 -16.35
C VAL A 140 -11.47 -2.08 -14.85
N TRP A 141 -12.40 -1.45 -14.16
CA TRP A 141 -12.54 -1.59 -12.72
C TRP A 141 -13.45 -2.79 -12.43
N ILE A 142 -13.00 -3.70 -11.55
CA ILE A 142 -13.64 -4.96 -11.20
C ILE A 142 -13.88 -4.99 -9.70
N PRO A 143 -15.13 -5.12 -9.21
CA PRO A 143 -15.43 -5.32 -7.80
C PRO A 143 -14.71 -6.54 -7.20
N LEU A 144 -14.45 -6.55 -5.89
CA LEU A 144 -13.73 -7.62 -5.22
C LEU A 144 -14.45 -8.98 -5.26
N ASP A 145 -15.77 -8.97 -5.35
CA ASP A 145 -16.63 -10.15 -5.44
C ASP A 145 -16.62 -10.81 -6.84
N ILE A 146 -16.05 -10.13 -7.83
CA ILE A 146 -15.88 -10.64 -9.20
C ILE A 146 -14.45 -11.12 -9.43
N GLY A 147 -14.29 -12.34 -9.92
CA GLY A 147 -12.98 -12.87 -10.30
C GLY A 147 -12.42 -12.16 -11.55
N VAL A 148 -11.16 -11.75 -11.51
CA VAL A 148 -10.48 -11.20 -12.71
C VAL A 148 -10.55 -12.17 -13.88
N SER A 149 -10.44 -13.48 -13.62
CA SER A 149 -10.54 -14.54 -14.62
C SER A 149 -11.90 -14.54 -15.33
N GLU A 150 -12.98 -14.15 -14.68
CA GLU A 150 -14.31 -14.07 -15.27
C GLU A 150 -14.39 -12.96 -16.31
N VAL A 151 -13.83 -11.78 -15.99
CA VAL A 151 -13.73 -10.65 -16.93
C VAL A 151 -12.79 -11.00 -18.09
N LEU A 152 -11.62 -11.58 -17.80
CA LEU A 152 -10.68 -12.03 -18.84
C LEU A 152 -11.33 -13.04 -19.79
N GLY A 153 -12.11 -13.99 -19.28
CA GLY A 153 -12.82 -14.98 -20.09
C GLY A 153 -13.82 -14.37 -21.07
N GLN A 154 -14.37 -13.19 -20.77
CA GLN A 154 -15.28 -12.47 -21.65
C GLN A 154 -14.58 -11.66 -22.75
N VAL A 155 -13.32 -11.29 -22.56
CA VAL A 155 -12.55 -10.40 -23.46
C VAL A 155 -11.53 -11.16 -24.29
N VAL A 156 -10.84 -12.13 -23.68
CA VAL A 156 -9.84 -12.98 -24.35
C VAL A 156 -10.50 -13.76 -25.49
N GLY A 157 -9.89 -13.70 -26.67
CA GLY A 157 -10.39 -14.33 -27.88
C GLY A 157 -11.40 -13.48 -28.70
N LYS A 158 -11.87 -12.35 -28.15
CA LYS A 158 -12.71 -11.37 -28.88
C LYS A 158 -11.93 -10.13 -29.31
N ALA A 159 -10.84 -9.83 -28.64
CA ALA A 159 -9.94 -8.73 -28.95
C ALA A 159 -8.51 -9.23 -29.16
N ASP A 160 -7.74 -8.48 -29.96
CA ASP A 160 -6.29 -8.68 -30.11
C ASP A 160 -5.59 -8.00 -28.91
N ILE A 161 -5.36 -8.78 -27.85
CA ILE A 161 -4.74 -8.29 -26.61
C ILE A 161 -3.24 -8.53 -26.70
N THR A 162 -2.45 -7.47 -26.57
CA THR A 162 -0.98 -7.54 -26.58
C THR A 162 -0.37 -7.59 -25.19
N ASP A 163 -1.02 -6.96 -24.19
CA ASP A 163 -0.58 -6.99 -22.81
C ASP A 163 -1.75 -6.80 -21.84
N ILE A 164 -1.60 -7.35 -20.62
CA ILE A 164 -2.55 -7.20 -19.53
C ILE A 164 -1.78 -6.91 -18.23
N LYS A 165 -2.14 -5.83 -17.56
CA LYS A 165 -1.59 -5.48 -16.25
C LYS A 165 -2.70 -5.40 -15.23
N ILE A 166 -2.61 -6.20 -14.16
CA ILE A 166 -3.52 -6.13 -13.01
C ILE A 166 -2.93 -5.14 -12.01
N ILE A 167 -3.72 -4.15 -11.61
CA ILE A 167 -3.39 -3.16 -10.60
C ILE A 167 -4.33 -3.40 -9.43
N GLU A 168 -3.80 -3.85 -8.32
CA GLU A 168 -4.57 -3.93 -7.08
C GLU A 168 -4.89 -2.51 -6.58
N THR A 169 -6.01 -2.39 -5.86
CA THR A 169 -6.39 -1.10 -5.24
C THR A 169 -5.21 -0.57 -4.43
N ASN A 170 -4.80 0.65 -4.72
CA ASN A 170 -3.71 1.27 -4.02
C ASN A 170 -4.09 1.45 -2.53
N THR A 171 -3.22 1.03 -1.63
CA THR A 171 -3.40 1.18 -0.18
C THR A 171 -3.63 2.65 0.21
N ASP A 172 -3.09 3.61 -0.57
CA ASP A 172 -3.37 5.06 -0.44
C ASP A 172 -4.87 5.38 -0.54
N GLU A 173 -5.58 4.78 -1.50
CA GLU A 173 -7.01 5.02 -1.68
C GLU A 173 -7.83 4.40 -0.56
N ILE A 174 -7.41 3.23 -0.09
CA ILE A 174 -8.04 2.54 1.04
C ILE A 174 -7.89 3.40 2.30
N VAL A 175 -6.69 3.84 2.61
CA VAL A 175 -6.41 4.69 3.77
C VAL A 175 -7.22 5.99 3.70
N ARG A 176 -7.24 6.67 2.56
CA ARG A 176 -8.06 7.87 2.35
C ARG A 176 -9.55 7.62 2.57
N SER A 177 -10.08 6.49 2.08
CA SER A 177 -11.49 6.15 2.25
C SER A 177 -11.86 5.91 3.72
N ILE A 178 -10.96 5.34 4.51
CA ILE A 178 -11.16 5.11 5.94
C ILE A 178 -11.20 6.44 6.70
N TYR A 179 -10.24 7.34 6.42
CA TYR A 179 -10.24 8.68 7.04
C TYR A 179 -11.48 9.49 6.65
N GLN A 180 -11.93 9.40 5.38
CA GLN A 180 -13.16 10.08 4.96
C GLN A 180 -14.41 9.50 5.64
N ALA A 181 -14.49 8.19 5.81
CA ALA A 181 -15.59 7.53 6.51
C ALA A 181 -15.58 7.88 8.02
N GLY A 182 -14.41 7.87 8.66
CA GLY A 182 -14.26 8.29 10.05
C GLY A 182 -14.60 9.76 10.27
N SER A 183 -14.23 10.61 9.31
CA SER A 183 -14.56 12.05 9.36
C SER A 183 -16.05 12.33 9.12
N ALA A 184 -16.76 11.48 8.39
CA ALA A 184 -18.21 11.63 8.15
C ALA A 184 -19.06 11.36 9.41
N GLU A 185 -18.51 10.65 10.40
CA GLU A 185 -19.15 10.47 11.72
C GLU A 185 -18.83 11.63 12.70
N LYS A 186 -17.99 12.58 12.29
CA LYS A 186 -17.66 13.77 13.10
C LYS A 186 -18.68 14.88 12.85
N LYS A 187 -19.19 15.47 13.95
CA LYS A 187 -19.85 16.78 13.91
C LYS A 187 -18.82 17.87 13.55
N PRO A 188 -19.24 18.93 12.81
CA PRO A 188 -18.34 19.97 12.33
C PRO A 188 -17.99 20.95 13.44
N ASP A 189 -16.95 20.69 14.25
CA ASP A 189 -16.29 21.70 15.09
C ASP A 189 -15.05 21.10 15.79
N GLU A 190 -13.92 20.99 15.03
CA GLU A 190 -12.58 21.05 15.63
C GLU A 190 -11.50 21.01 14.52
N PRO A 191 -10.40 21.80 14.63
CA PRO A 191 -9.36 21.85 13.60
C PRO A 191 -8.49 20.60 13.60
N ALA A 192 -8.14 20.13 12.40
CA ALA A 192 -7.35 18.93 12.14
C ALA A 192 -5.90 19.08 12.67
N GLU A 193 -5.49 18.21 13.57
CA GLU A 193 -4.09 17.93 13.89
C GLU A 193 -3.62 16.62 13.27
N SER A 194 -2.33 16.55 12.97
CA SER A 194 -1.62 15.56 12.12
C SER A 194 -2.04 14.10 12.25
N GLU A 195 -2.35 13.49 11.13
CA GLU A 195 -2.68 12.08 10.92
C GLU A 195 -1.41 11.21 10.97
N GLY A 196 -1.44 10.12 11.72
CA GLY A 196 -0.36 9.14 11.79
C GLY A 196 -0.88 7.71 11.90
N ALA A 197 -0.30 6.79 11.14
CA ALA A 197 -0.55 5.36 11.30
C ALA A 197 0.51 4.74 12.22
N VAL A 198 0.11 3.94 13.21
CA VAL A 198 1.00 3.12 14.03
C VAL A 198 0.88 1.68 13.58
N VAL A 199 2.01 1.05 13.31
CA VAL A 199 2.03 -0.23 12.61
C VAL A 199 2.86 -1.25 13.38
N HIS A 200 2.42 -2.52 13.36
CA HIS A 200 3.08 -3.65 14.01
C HIS A 200 3.58 -4.65 12.95
N VAL A 201 4.84 -5.04 13.02
CA VAL A 201 5.50 -6.05 12.20
C VAL A 201 5.67 -7.35 12.96
#